data_454a7386e64057f2d0e322e7a9713b78
#
_entry.id   454a7386e64057f2d0e322e7a9713b78
#
_cell.length_a   1.000
_cell.length_b   1.000
_cell.length_c   1.000
_cell.angle_alpha   90.00
_cell.angle_beta   90.00
_cell.angle_gamma   90.00
#
_symmetry.space_group_name_H-M   'P 1'
#
loop_
_entity.id
_entity.type
_entity.pdbx_description
1 polymer ?
#
loop_
_entity_poly.entity_id
_entity_poly.type
_entity_poly.pdbx_seq_one_letter_code
_entity_poly.pdbx_strand_id
1 'polypeptide(L)'
;MRDWQRHTIQFCPGKNFGGTGPFGPWMVTPDEFADPYSQTLISRLNGDMVQRTGIDMMDHKIEKLIEYISTVHTLRPGDVISTGTPGGVGLRREPQIWMKEGDSIEVEITGIGKLVNTIENEV
;
A
#
# COMPACT_ATOMS: atom_id res chain seq x y z
N MET A 1 -7.75 -3.06 -15.08
CA MET A 1 -7.58 -2.03 -14.01
C MET A 1 -6.69 -0.84 -14.43
N ARG A 2 -5.54 -1.08 -15.09
CA ARG A 2 -4.61 0.01 -15.43
C ARG A 2 -5.23 1.08 -16.33
N ASP A 3 -6.04 0.67 -17.30
CA ASP A 3 -6.72 1.61 -18.22
C ASP A 3 -7.68 2.53 -17.45
N TRP A 4 -8.39 1.99 -16.46
CA TRP A 4 -9.27 2.77 -15.59
C TRP A 4 -8.54 3.82 -14.75
N GLN A 5 -7.26 3.61 -14.40
CA GLN A 5 -6.44 4.61 -13.72
C GLN A 5 -6.12 5.83 -14.60
N ARG A 6 -6.27 5.70 -15.93
CA ARG A 6 -5.97 6.76 -16.90
C ARG A 6 -7.20 7.56 -17.34
N HIS A 7 -8.41 7.18 -16.89
CA HIS A 7 -9.64 7.87 -17.27
C HIS A 7 -9.73 9.28 -16.71
N THR A 8 -9.05 9.57 -15.62
CA THR A 8 -9.01 10.89 -14.98
C THR A 8 -7.61 11.19 -14.48
N ILE A 9 -7.37 12.42 -14.03
CA ILE A 9 -6.12 12.81 -13.37
C ILE A 9 -5.94 12.02 -12.07
N GLN A 10 -7.03 11.65 -11.39
CA GLN A 10 -7.02 10.84 -10.18
C GLN A 10 -7.11 9.35 -10.54
N PHE A 11 -6.35 8.53 -9.84
CA PHE A 11 -6.32 7.07 -10.08
C PHE A 11 -7.50 6.32 -9.44
N CYS A 12 -8.45 7.03 -8.82
CA CYS A 12 -9.57 6.45 -8.10
C CYS A 12 -10.35 5.38 -8.89
N PRO A 13 -10.74 5.58 -10.16
CA PRO A 13 -11.48 4.58 -10.90
C PRO A 13 -10.79 3.22 -10.96
N GLY A 14 -9.48 3.20 -11.07
CA GLY A 14 -8.69 1.96 -11.12
C GLY A 14 -8.30 1.38 -9.75
N LYS A 15 -8.81 1.94 -8.65
CA LYS A 15 -8.47 1.53 -7.28
C LYS A 15 -9.66 1.13 -6.43
N ASN A 16 -10.86 1.07 -7.03
CA ASN A 16 -12.11 0.81 -6.31
C ASN A 16 -12.86 -0.42 -6.83
N PHE A 17 -12.20 -1.32 -7.52
CA PHE A 17 -12.79 -2.61 -7.89
C PHE A 17 -12.93 -3.51 -6.67
N GLY A 18 -13.98 -4.34 -6.65
CA GLY A 18 -14.14 -5.37 -5.65
C GLY A 18 -12.91 -6.28 -5.58
N GLY A 19 -12.49 -6.67 -4.38
CA GLY A 19 -11.36 -7.57 -4.18
C GLY A 19 -9.96 -7.01 -4.49
N THR A 20 -9.81 -5.71 -4.80
CA THR A 20 -8.50 -5.15 -5.20
C THR A 20 -7.79 -4.32 -4.11
N GLY A 21 -8.40 -4.21 -2.93
CA GLY A 21 -7.85 -3.47 -1.79
C GLY A 21 -7.68 -4.35 -0.56
N PRO A 22 -6.76 -5.33 -0.56
CA PRO A 22 -6.55 -6.16 0.62
C PRO A 22 -6.06 -5.32 1.79
N PHE A 23 -6.57 -5.61 2.99
CA PHE A 23 -6.30 -4.89 4.21
C PHE A 23 -6.20 -5.87 5.39
N GLY A 24 -5.13 -5.82 6.15
CA GLY A 24 -4.86 -6.75 7.24
C GLY A 24 -3.47 -7.41 7.10
N PRO A 25 -3.25 -8.64 7.67
CA PRO A 25 -4.22 -9.55 8.31
C PRO A 25 -4.71 -9.08 9.68
N TRP A 26 -4.03 -8.16 10.33
CA TRP A 26 -4.40 -7.56 11.62
C TRP A 26 -4.05 -6.08 11.67
N MET A 27 -4.47 -5.43 12.72
CA MET A 27 -4.10 -4.06 13.08
C MET A 27 -3.28 -4.11 14.37
N VAL A 28 -2.17 -3.38 14.39
CA VAL A 28 -1.33 -3.22 15.59
C VAL A 28 -1.58 -1.85 16.19
N THR A 29 -1.85 -1.82 17.48
CA THR A 29 -2.12 -0.59 18.22
C THR A 29 -0.82 0.10 18.66
N PRO A 30 -0.81 1.43 18.91
CA PRO A 30 0.40 2.18 19.23
C PRO A 30 1.14 1.70 20.49
N ASP A 31 0.45 1.04 21.42
CA ASP A 31 1.05 0.45 22.63
C ASP A 31 1.90 -0.80 22.35
N GLU A 32 1.59 -1.50 21.25
CA GLU A 32 2.38 -2.65 20.76
C GLU A 32 3.40 -2.26 19.69
N PHE A 33 3.28 -1.07 19.11
CA PHE A 33 4.07 -0.60 17.97
C PHE A 33 4.69 0.77 18.28
N ALA A 34 5.84 0.75 18.95
CA ALA A 34 6.43 1.92 19.61
C ALA A 34 6.80 3.07 18.65
N ASP A 35 7.32 2.76 17.44
CA ASP A 35 7.74 3.78 16.46
C ASP A 35 7.57 3.26 15.03
N PRO A 36 6.58 3.78 14.28
CA PRO A 36 6.40 3.41 12.89
C PRO A 36 7.60 3.77 12.00
N TYR A 37 8.32 4.83 12.31
CA TYR A 37 9.43 5.30 11.48
C TYR A 37 10.70 4.45 11.61
N SER A 38 10.82 3.62 12.64
CA SER A 38 11.90 2.66 12.78
C SER A 38 11.72 1.39 11.93
N GLN A 39 10.59 1.27 11.25
CA GLN A 39 10.20 0.07 10.53
C GLN A 39 10.57 0.11 9.05
N THR A 40 10.59 -1.06 8.43
CA THR A 40 10.86 -1.23 6.99
C THR A 40 9.62 -1.83 6.32
N LEU A 41 9.21 -1.22 5.20
CA LEU A 41 8.22 -1.78 4.28
C LEU A 41 8.94 -2.59 3.20
N ILE A 42 8.46 -3.80 2.95
CA ILE A 42 8.98 -4.71 1.93
C ILE A 42 7.81 -5.27 1.13
N SER A 43 7.93 -5.25 -0.20
CA SER A 43 6.98 -5.94 -1.08
C SER A 43 7.71 -7.00 -1.90
N ARG A 44 7.08 -8.18 -2.05
CA ARG A 44 7.61 -9.27 -2.87
C ARG A 44 6.54 -9.75 -3.85
N LEU A 45 6.96 -10.06 -5.05
CA LEU A 45 6.13 -10.69 -6.07
C LEU A 45 6.74 -12.06 -6.38
N ASN A 46 5.98 -13.14 -6.14
CA ASN A 46 6.45 -14.53 -6.28
C ASN A 46 7.75 -14.82 -5.51
N GLY A 47 7.92 -14.19 -4.36
CA GLY A 47 9.13 -14.30 -3.53
C GLY A 47 10.23 -13.30 -3.86
N ASP A 48 10.25 -12.72 -5.06
CA ASP A 48 11.23 -11.71 -5.46
C ASP A 48 10.92 -10.36 -4.85
N MET A 49 11.89 -9.74 -4.20
CA MET A 49 11.73 -8.42 -3.59
C MET A 49 11.61 -7.33 -4.66
N VAL A 50 10.44 -6.68 -4.71
CA VAL A 50 10.14 -5.62 -5.68
C VAL A 50 10.18 -4.22 -5.07
N GLN A 51 9.94 -4.09 -3.78
CA GLN A 51 10.09 -2.82 -3.07
C GLN A 51 10.71 -3.05 -1.70
N ARG A 52 11.53 -2.11 -1.25
CA ARG A 52 12.04 -2.04 0.12
C ARG A 52 12.38 -0.59 0.47
N THR A 53 11.89 -0.11 1.62
CA THR A 53 12.20 1.23 2.13
C THR A 53 11.99 1.30 3.63
N GLY A 54 12.76 2.15 4.31
CA GLY A 54 12.41 2.57 5.66
C GLY A 54 11.18 3.46 5.65
N ILE A 55 10.32 3.34 6.65
CA ILE A 55 9.14 4.20 6.77
C ILE A 55 9.55 5.65 7.09
N ASP A 56 10.72 5.84 7.68
CA ASP A 56 11.35 7.15 7.88
C ASP A 56 11.61 7.93 6.58
N MET A 57 11.64 7.25 5.43
CA MET A 57 11.81 7.85 4.11
C MET A 57 10.51 8.41 3.50
N MET A 58 9.39 8.40 4.23
CA MET A 58 8.16 9.05 3.77
C MET A 58 8.37 10.55 3.54
N ASP A 59 7.99 11.05 2.36
CA ASP A 59 8.03 12.49 2.03
C ASP A 59 7.15 13.31 2.97
N HIS A 60 5.94 12.83 3.21
CA HIS A 60 5.00 13.40 4.18
C HIS A 60 4.83 12.44 5.35
N LYS A 61 5.18 12.88 6.53
CA LYS A 61 5.04 12.10 7.76
C LYS A 61 3.56 11.90 8.13
N ILE A 62 3.27 10.88 8.91
CA ILE A 62 1.90 10.48 9.27
C ILE A 62 1.14 11.65 9.90
N GLU A 63 1.77 12.38 10.82
CA GLU A 63 1.19 13.51 11.51
C GLU A 63 0.79 14.63 10.53
N LYS A 64 1.63 14.87 9.52
CA LYS A 64 1.35 15.88 8.48
C LYS A 64 0.21 15.46 7.56
N LEU A 65 0.08 14.18 7.26
CA LEU A 65 -1.06 13.65 6.50
C LEU A 65 -2.35 13.82 7.29
N ILE A 66 -2.36 13.50 8.57
CA ILE A 66 -3.52 13.68 9.46
C ILE A 66 -3.90 15.17 9.53
N GLU A 67 -2.95 16.05 9.78
CA GLU A 67 -3.16 17.49 9.80
C GLU A 67 -3.82 17.98 8.50
N TYR A 68 -3.25 17.61 7.36
CA TYR A 68 -3.76 18.04 6.05
C TYR A 68 -5.17 17.50 5.77
N ILE A 69 -5.40 16.22 5.96
CA ILE A 69 -6.69 15.58 5.68
C ILE A 69 -7.78 16.16 6.58
N SER A 70 -7.47 16.43 7.86
CA SER A 70 -8.43 16.99 8.82
C SER A 70 -8.86 18.41 8.50
N THR A 71 -8.17 19.14 7.61
CA THR A 71 -8.62 20.45 7.13
C THR A 71 -9.85 20.39 6.24
N VAL A 72 -10.05 19.27 5.53
CA VAL A 72 -11.12 19.10 4.54
C VAL A 72 -12.10 18.00 4.90
N HIS A 73 -11.73 17.12 5.82
CA HIS A 73 -12.54 15.97 6.22
C HIS A 73 -12.48 15.73 7.72
N THR A 74 -13.62 15.53 8.35
CA THR A 74 -13.66 15.15 9.77
C THR A 74 -13.29 13.69 9.92
N LEU A 75 -12.09 13.43 10.45
CA LEU A 75 -11.62 12.08 10.74
C LEU A 75 -12.39 11.47 11.92
N ARG A 76 -12.74 10.21 11.80
CA ARG A 76 -13.48 9.42 12.80
C ARG A 76 -12.76 8.12 13.11
N PRO A 77 -12.96 7.54 14.29
CA PRO A 77 -12.48 6.20 14.58
C PRO A 77 -12.95 5.19 13.51
N GLY A 78 -12.00 4.44 12.94
CA GLY A 78 -12.25 3.51 11.84
C GLY A 78 -11.90 4.04 10.45
N ASP A 79 -11.63 5.35 10.31
CA ASP A 79 -11.11 5.88 9.04
C ASP A 79 -9.69 5.34 8.78
N VAL A 80 -9.43 5.02 7.52
CA VAL A 80 -8.13 4.47 7.07
C VAL A 80 -7.45 5.42 6.11
N ILE A 81 -6.21 5.77 6.40
CA ILE A 81 -5.38 6.61 5.55
C ILE A 81 -4.33 5.73 4.85
N SER A 82 -4.44 5.59 3.52
CA SER A 82 -3.40 4.97 2.72
C SER A 82 -2.29 5.97 2.47
N THR A 83 -1.14 5.77 3.10
CA THR A 83 -0.03 6.73 3.14
C THR A 83 0.84 6.75 1.87
N GLY A 84 0.51 5.94 0.87
CA GLY A 84 1.24 5.89 -0.40
C GLY A 84 2.15 4.67 -0.54
N THR A 85 3.05 4.73 -1.51
CA THR A 85 3.95 3.62 -1.85
C THR A 85 5.35 4.14 -2.17
N PRO A 86 6.41 3.39 -1.83
CA PRO A 86 7.78 3.75 -2.20
C PRO A 86 8.06 3.52 -3.69
N GLY A 87 9.25 3.86 -4.13
CA GLY A 87 9.79 3.49 -5.43
C GLY A 87 9.76 1.98 -5.70
N GLY A 88 9.85 1.59 -6.98
CA GLY A 88 9.88 0.18 -7.39
C GLY A 88 8.54 -0.37 -7.87
N VAL A 89 7.50 0.47 -8.03
CA VAL A 89 6.23 0.05 -8.65
C VAL A 89 6.47 -0.52 -10.06
N GLY A 90 5.77 -1.60 -10.41
CA GLY A 90 5.99 -2.35 -11.64
C GLY A 90 5.93 -1.51 -12.92
N LEU A 91 5.04 -0.51 -12.98
CA LEU A 91 4.93 0.42 -14.10
C LEU A 91 6.22 1.23 -14.38
N ARG A 92 7.00 1.52 -13.35
CA ARG A 92 8.21 2.37 -13.43
C ARG A 92 9.49 1.56 -13.61
N ARG A 93 9.38 0.25 -13.69
CA ARG A 93 10.52 -0.64 -13.91
C ARG A 93 10.86 -0.79 -15.39
N GLU A 94 12.09 -1.18 -15.65
CA GLU A 94 12.56 -1.55 -16.98
C GLU A 94 13.28 -2.92 -16.92
N PRO A 95 12.66 -3.98 -17.50
CA PRO A 95 11.31 -4.00 -18.10
C PRO A 95 10.20 -3.83 -17.07
N GLN A 96 9.04 -3.37 -17.51
CA GLN A 96 7.85 -3.23 -16.66
C GLN A 96 7.41 -4.59 -16.11
N ILE A 97 6.95 -4.60 -14.87
CA ILE A 97 6.43 -5.80 -14.21
C ILE A 97 4.93 -5.63 -14.00
N TRP A 98 4.16 -6.61 -14.47
CA TRP A 98 2.72 -6.67 -14.32
C TRP A 98 2.32 -7.94 -13.61
N MET A 99 1.48 -7.81 -12.58
CA MET A 99 0.87 -8.94 -11.91
C MET A 99 -0.13 -9.62 -12.84
N LYS A 100 -0.20 -10.94 -12.78
CA LYS A 100 -1.09 -11.80 -13.57
C LYS A 100 -1.70 -12.87 -12.67
N GLU A 101 -2.71 -13.55 -13.16
CA GLU A 101 -3.35 -14.65 -12.47
C GLU A 101 -2.31 -15.69 -11.99
N GLY A 102 -2.48 -16.14 -10.75
CA GLY A 102 -1.60 -17.08 -10.07
C GLY A 102 -0.38 -16.45 -9.40
N ASP A 103 -0.09 -15.17 -9.64
CA ASP A 103 0.99 -14.48 -8.91
C ASP A 103 0.64 -14.34 -7.43
N SER A 104 1.66 -14.44 -6.57
CA SER A 104 1.58 -14.13 -5.14
C SER A 104 2.23 -12.79 -4.84
N ILE A 105 1.49 -11.89 -4.23
CA ILE A 105 1.99 -10.61 -3.73
C ILE A 105 2.07 -10.62 -2.20
N GLU A 106 3.22 -10.26 -1.66
CA GLU A 106 3.44 -10.12 -0.23
C GLU A 106 3.76 -8.65 0.08
N VAL A 107 3.15 -8.14 1.14
CA VAL A 107 3.50 -6.84 1.72
C VAL A 107 3.79 -7.03 3.20
N GLU A 108 4.97 -6.62 3.61
CA GLU A 108 5.47 -6.78 4.97
C GLU A 108 5.87 -5.42 5.53
N ILE A 109 5.47 -5.17 6.78
CA ILE A 109 6.05 -4.10 7.59
C ILE A 109 6.68 -4.78 8.80
N THR A 110 7.99 -4.55 9.00
CA THR A 110 8.69 -5.08 10.18
C THR A 110 7.97 -4.59 11.45
N GLY A 111 7.85 -5.46 12.46
CA GLY A 111 7.10 -5.14 13.68
C GLY A 111 5.58 -5.27 13.57
N ILE A 112 5.00 -5.30 12.36
CA ILE A 112 3.55 -5.58 12.17
C ILE A 112 3.34 -7.00 11.68
N GLY A 113 3.97 -7.37 10.55
CA GLY A 113 3.82 -8.69 9.94
C GLY A 113 3.66 -8.62 8.43
N LYS A 114 3.12 -9.69 7.86
CA LYS A 114 3.05 -9.91 6.43
C LYS A 114 1.61 -10.17 5.99
N LEU A 115 1.17 -9.42 4.98
CA LEU A 115 -0.06 -9.66 4.24
C LEU A 115 0.30 -10.38 2.93
N VAL A 116 -0.37 -11.49 2.64
CA VAL A 116 -0.14 -12.30 1.44
C VAL A 116 -1.45 -12.46 0.69
N ASN A 117 -1.43 -12.22 -0.61
CA ASN A 117 -2.59 -12.39 -1.48
C ASN A 117 -2.19 -13.05 -2.80
N THR A 118 -3.10 -13.82 -3.37
CA THR A 118 -2.99 -14.38 -4.72
C THR A 118 -3.76 -13.50 -5.70
N ILE A 119 -3.21 -13.33 -6.90
CA ILE A 119 -3.87 -12.57 -7.96
C ILE A 119 -4.79 -13.50 -8.73
N GLU A 120 -6.03 -13.09 -8.90
CA GLU A 120 -7.06 -13.80 -9.67
C GLU A 120 -7.63 -12.86 -10.74
N ASN A 121 -8.05 -13.42 -11.88
CA ASN A 121 -8.80 -12.66 -12.86
C ASN A 121 -10.24 -12.46 -12.40
N GLU A 122 -10.82 -11.33 -12.77
CA GLU A 122 -12.25 -11.09 -12.59
C GLU A 122 -13.05 -12.06 -13.46
N VAL A 123 -14.06 -12.71 -12.86
CA VAL A 123 -14.94 -13.70 -13.53
C VAL A 123 -16.19 -13.00 -14.05
#